data_2b9833a80f5690a04eec8c276c8d903b
#
_entry.id   2b9833a80f5690a04eec8c276c8d903b
#
_cell.length_a   1.000
_cell.length_b   1.000
_cell.length_c   1.000
_cell.angle_alpha   90.00
_cell.angle_beta   90.00
_cell.angle_gamma   90.00
#
_symmetry.space_group_name_H-M   'P 1'
#
loop_
_entity.id
_entity.type
_entity.pdbx_description
1 polymer ?
#
loop_
_entity_poly.entity_id
_entity_poly.type
_entity_poly.pdbx_seq_one_letter_code
_entity_poly.pdbx_strand_id
1 'polypeptide(L)'
;NRKNIKWQHVYKHFERFVDGKCTFDEVDVDLCRKFMEYLLDAPQSIHTNRKLHINSAAGYWSTFRAVLHTAYRDRKIKENPNPFLDRIECIPTIKEHLSEDELIRLAETPCEEDVLRRVFLFGCLTGIRKSDIIQLTWQQVQPYTNGRMYVTTRMQKTQQIIHNPISQEALELLGEHCEGLIFKGF
;
A
#
# COMPACT_ATOMS: atom_id res chain seq x y z
N ASN A 1 -9.48 -7.81 1.72
CA ASN A 1 -9.83 -6.45 1.29
C ASN A 1 -9.01 -5.43 2.08
N ARG A 2 -7.91 -4.88 1.48
CA ARG A 2 -6.94 -4.00 2.17
C ARG A 2 -7.56 -2.73 2.79
N LYS A 3 -8.71 -2.26 2.29
CA LYS A 3 -9.43 -1.12 2.89
C LYS A 3 -9.91 -1.45 4.31
N ASN A 4 -10.26 -2.69 4.58
CA ASN A 4 -10.78 -3.12 5.88
C ASN A 4 -9.69 -3.18 6.97
N ILE A 5 -8.43 -3.48 6.58
CA ILE A 5 -7.31 -3.62 7.52
C ILE A 5 -7.00 -2.30 8.23
N LYS A 6 -6.97 -1.18 7.49
CA LYS A 6 -6.66 0.14 8.08
C LYS A 6 -7.72 0.57 9.12
N TRP A 7 -8.99 0.32 8.81
CA TRP A 7 -10.10 0.58 9.74
C TRP A 7 -10.00 -0.27 11.01
N GLN A 8 -9.64 -1.54 10.87
CA GLN A 8 -9.42 -2.44 12.00
C GLN A 8 -8.26 -1.95 12.89
N HIS A 9 -7.18 -1.45 12.30
CA HIS A 9 -6.07 -0.88 13.08
C HIS A 9 -6.51 0.36 13.86
N VAL A 10 -7.23 1.29 13.21
CA VAL A 10 -7.76 2.49 13.87
C VAL A 10 -8.70 2.11 14.99
N TYR A 11 -9.63 1.16 14.76
CA TYR A 11 -10.55 0.66 15.78
C TYR A 11 -9.79 0.10 16.98
N LYS A 12 -8.80 -0.77 16.77
CA LYS A 12 -8.00 -1.36 17.85
C LYS A 12 -7.22 -0.31 18.65
N HIS A 13 -6.71 0.74 18.01
CA HIS A 13 -6.05 1.84 18.70
C HIS A 13 -7.05 2.65 19.51
N PHE A 14 -8.22 2.96 18.96
CA PHE A 14 -9.24 3.70 19.67
C PHE A 14 -9.83 2.90 20.84
N GLU A 15 -10.18 1.62 20.64
CA GLU A 15 -10.65 0.71 21.68
C GLU A 15 -9.67 0.65 22.87
N ARG A 16 -8.37 0.59 22.57
CA ARG A 16 -7.32 0.58 23.59
C ARG A 16 -7.21 1.92 24.31
N PHE A 17 -7.35 3.03 23.59
CA PHE A 17 -7.30 4.38 24.17
C PHE A 17 -8.44 4.65 25.12
N VAL A 18 -9.66 4.18 24.81
CA VAL A 18 -10.86 4.38 25.66
C VAL A 18 -11.11 3.23 26.67
N ASP A 19 -10.13 2.33 26.83
CA ASP A 19 -10.26 1.15 27.70
C ASP A 19 -11.52 0.32 27.40
N GLY A 20 -11.81 0.13 26.12
CA GLY A 20 -12.87 -0.73 25.62
C GLY A 20 -14.27 -0.13 25.55
N LYS A 21 -14.54 1.04 26.13
CA LYS A 21 -15.89 1.64 26.13
C LYS A 21 -15.85 3.15 25.86
N CYS A 22 -16.66 3.57 24.89
CA CYS A 22 -16.93 4.96 24.58
C CYS A 22 -18.30 5.07 23.91
N THR A 23 -19.16 5.93 24.44
CA THR A 23 -20.46 6.24 23.83
C THR A 23 -20.34 7.38 22.84
N PHE A 24 -21.31 7.51 21.94
CA PHE A 24 -21.30 8.62 20.97
C PHE A 24 -21.42 9.99 21.63
N ASP A 25 -22.05 10.09 22.78
CA ASP A 25 -22.19 11.36 23.53
C ASP A 25 -20.88 11.81 24.20
N GLU A 26 -19.92 10.89 24.41
CA GLU A 26 -18.60 11.19 24.94
C GLU A 26 -17.62 11.65 23.87
N VAL A 27 -18.00 11.54 22.58
CA VAL A 27 -17.12 11.92 21.47
C VAL A 27 -17.18 13.44 21.28
N ASP A 28 -16.30 14.15 21.94
CA ASP A 28 -16.11 15.59 21.83
C ASP A 28 -14.72 15.96 21.25
N VAL A 29 -14.45 17.25 21.14
CA VAL A 29 -13.18 17.76 20.62
C VAL A 29 -12.00 17.37 21.51
N ASP A 30 -12.21 17.36 22.84
CA ASP A 30 -11.17 17.05 23.82
C ASP A 30 -10.76 15.58 23.78
N LEU A 31 -11.72 14.65 23.72
CA LEU A 31 -11.45 13.23 23.54
C LEU A 31 -10.69 12.99 22.23
N CYS A 32 -11.11 13.66 21.15
CA CYS A 32 -10.46 13.52 19.85
C CYS A 32 -9.01 14.03 19.88
N ARG A 33 -8.70 15.13 20.54
CA ARG A 33 -7.34 15.64 20.72
C ARG A 33 -6.47 14.68 21.51
N LYS A 34 -6.97 14.16 22.62
CA LYS A 34 -6.27 13.15 23.42
C LYS A 34 -6.00 11.87 22.63
N PHE A 35 -6.93 11.46 21.77
CA PHE A 35 -6.68 10.32 20.89
C PHE A 35 -5.61 10.62 19.83
N MET A 36 -5.56 11.84 19.30
CA MET A 36 -4.49 12.25 18.39
C MET A 36 -3.13 12.18 19.09
N GLU A 37 -3.02 12.71 20.31
CA GLU A 37 -1.79 12.63 21.11
C GLU A 37 -1.39 11.19 21.42
N TYR A 38 -2.37 10.36 21.81
CA TYR A 38 -2.14 8.92 21.98
C TYR A 38 -1.56 8.28 20.72
N LEU A 39 -2.05 8.58 19.51
CA LEU A 39 -1.55 8.01 18.27
C LEU A 39 -0.09 8.38 17.99
N LEU A 40 0.37 9.55 18.44
CA LEU A 40 1.76 9.99 18.28
C LEU A 40 2.75 9.21 19.15
N ASP A 41 2.26 8.63 20.26
CA ASP A 41 3.07 7.83 21.17
C ASP A 41 2.70 6.33 21.21
N ALA A 42 1.67 5.95 20.49
CA ALA A 42 1.14 4.59 20.49
C ALA A 42 2.15 3.54 20.01
N PRO A 43 2.12 2.32 20.55
CA PRO A 43 2.92 1.22 20.04
C PRO A 43 2.42 0.78 18.64
N GLN A 44 3.33 0.39 17.77
CA GLN A 44 3.01 -0.09 16.41
C GLN A 44 2.11 -1.34 16.44
N SER A 45 2.30 -2.22 17.41
CA SER A 45 1.47 -3.40 17.64
C SER A 45 1.55 -3.84 19.11
N ILE A 46 0.67 -4.79 19.51
CA ILE A 46 0.65 -5.37 20.86
C ILE A 46 1.97 -6.11 21.20
N HIS A 47 2.65 -6.59 20.16
CA HIS A 47 3.79 -7.48 20.31
C HIS A 47 5.14 -6.77 20.14
N THR A 48 5.16 -5.46 19.93
CA THR A 48 6.39 -4.70 19.70
C THR A 48 6.42 -3.43 20.54
N ASN A 49 7.56 -3.18 21.21
CA ASN A 49 7.84 -1.90 21.90
C ASN A 49 8.17 -0.76 20.90
N ARG A 50 8.01 -1.00 19.60
CA ARG A 50 8.22 0.03 18.58
C ARG A 50 7.06 1.01 18.57
N LYS A 51 7.37 2.30 18.63
CA LYS A 51 6.37 3.35 18.42
C LYS A 51 5.82 3.32 17.00
N LEU A 52 4.57 3.73 16.87
CA LEU A 52 3.93 3.92 15.57
C LEU A 52 4.68 5.01 14.80
N HIS A 53 5.00 4.73 13.54
CA HIS A 53 5.62 5.74 12.68
C HIS A 53 4.66 6.90 12.43
N ILE A 54 5.16 8.15 12.49
CA ILE A 54 4.32 9.36 12.39
C ILE A 54 3.41 9.37 11.16
N ASN A 55 3.89 8.91 9.99
CA ASN A 55 3.07 8.81 8.78
C ASN A 55 1.96 7.76 8.92
N SER A 56 2.14 6.73 9.74
CA SER A 56 1.09 5.76 10.06
C SER A 56 0.08 6.37 11.02
N ALA A 57 0.54 7.10 12.03
CA ALA A 57 -0.32 7.86 12.95
C ALA A 57 -1.17 8.88 12.17
N ALA A 58 -0.56 9.67 11.28
CA ALA A 58 -1.27 10.59 10.40
C ALA A 58 -2.33 9.89 9.54
N GLY A 59 -1.98 8.72 9.01
CA GLY A 59 -2.91 7.90 8.24
C GLY A 59 -4.07 7.37 9.08
N TYR A 60 -3.84 6.95 10.31
CA TYR A 60 -4.88 6.47 11.24
C TYR A 60 -5.74 7.63 11.70
N TRP A 61 -5.13 8.77 12.05
CA TRP A 61 -5.85 9.99 12.39
C TRP A 61 -6.79 10.46 11.27
N SER A 62 -6.29 10.52 10.03
CA SER A 62 -7.13 10.85 8.88
C SER A 62 -8.32 9.89 8.70
N THR A 63 -8.10 8.60 8.96
CA THR A 63 -9.18 7.60 8.91
C THR A 63 -10.18 7.81 10.03
N PHE A 64 -9.74 8.09 11.26
CA PHE A 64 -10.61 8.39 12.40
C PHE A 64 -11.46 9.64 12.14
N ARG A 65 -10.87 10.72 11.62
CA ARG A 65 -11.60 11.92 11.22
C ARG A 65 -12.68 11.65 10.17
N ALA A 66 -12.46 10.70 9.26
CA ALA A 66 -13.48 10.27 8.31
C ALA A 66 -14.63 9.52 9.01
N VAL A 67 -14.34 8.76 10.08
CA VAL A 67 -15.39 8.15 10.95
C VAL A 67 -16.23 9.21 11.62
N LEU A 68 -15.60 10.23 12.23
CA LEU A 68 -16.31 11.34 12.88
C LEU A 68 -17.25 12.06 11.90
N HIS A 69 -16.77 12.32 10.68
CA HIS A 69 -17.60 12.94 9.64
C HIS A 69 -18.82 12.07 9.30
N THR A 70 -18.61 10.76 9.18
CA THR A 70 -19.70 9.81 8.90
C THR A 70 -20.67 9.74 10.06
N ALA A 71 -20.17 9.66 11.31
CA ALA A 71 -21.00 9.62 12.51
C ALA A 71 -21.86 10.88 12.66
N TYR A 72 -21.31 12.06 12.34
CA TYR A 72 -22.06 13.31 12.33
C TYR A 72 -23.13 13.32 11.23
N ARG A 73 -22.78 12.96 10.00
CA ARG A 73 -23.72 12.86 8.88
C ARG A 73 -24.88 11.90 9.20
N ASP A 74 -24.57 10.81 9.84
CA ASP A 74 -25.54 9.76 10.20
C ASP A 74 -26.23 10.07 11.55
N ARG A 75 -26.04 11.29 12.09
CA ARG A 75 -26.66 11.81 13.33
C ARG A 75 -26.40 10.93 14.57
N LYS A 76 -25.24 10.27 14.61
CA LYS A 76 -24.79 9.49 15.78
C LYS A 76 -24.12 10.37 16.83
N ILE A 77 -23.43 11.44 16.40
CA ILE A 77 -22.89 12.50 17.26
C ILE A 77 -23.62 13.81 16.94
N LYS A 78 -23.79 14.66 17.98
CA LYS A 78 -24.56 15.92 17.89
C LYS A 78 -23.79 17.01 17.14
N GLU A 79 -22.47 17.06 17.36
CA GLU A 79 -21.59 18.07 16.78
C GLU A 79 -20.46 17.40 15.99
N ASN A 80 -19.99 18.09 14.96
CA ASN A 80 -18.84 17.62 14.19
C ASN A 80 -17.56 18.20 14.79
N PRO A 81 -16.69 17.40 15.43
CA PRO A 81 -15.45 17.91 16.03
C PRO A 81 -14.38 18.27 14.98
N ASN A 82 -14.48 17.75 13.75
CA ASN A 82 -13.44 17.89 12.72
C ASN A 82 -12.97 19.32 12.41
N PRO A 83 -13.81 20.37 12.41
CA PRO A 83 -13.37 21.74 12.20
C PRO A 83 -12.38 22.27 13.25
N PHE A 84 -12.39 21.68 14.44
CA PHE A 84 -11.58 22.10 15.61
C PHE A 84 -10.36 21.19 15.83
N LEU A 85 -10.10 20.26 14.92
CA LEU A 85 -9.04 19.27 15.04
C LEU A 85 -7.94 19.51 14.02
N ASP A 86 -6.71 19.57 14.52
CA ASP A 86 -5.52 19.69 13.69
C ASP A 86 -5.22 18.43 12.88
N ARG A 87 -4.31 18.54 11.94
CA ARG A 87 -3.77 17.41 11.18
C ARG A 87 -2.44 16.98 11.78
N ILE A 88 -2.18 15.69 11.76
CA ILE A 88 -0.83 15.19 11.98
C ILE A 88 -0.07 15.35 10.66
N GLU A 89 0.99 16.13 10.67
CA GLU A 89 1.83 16.34 9.49
C GLU A 89 2.67 15.11 9.19
N CYS A 90 2.74 14.75 7.91
CA CYS A 90 3.59 13.67 7.45
C CYS A 90 5.01 14.16 7.26
N ILE A 91 5.99 13.36 7.65
CA ILE A 91 7.39 13.60 7.33
C ILE A 91 7.75 12.97 5.99
N PRO A 92 8.55 13.63 5.16
CA PRO A 92 9.07 13.03 3.94
C PRO A 92 9.87 11.76 4.26
N THR A 93 9.63 10.71 3.50
CA THR A 93 10.40 9.47 3.59
C THR A 93 11.27 9.32 2.36
N ILE A 94 12.56 9.21 2.55
CA ILE A 94 13.49 8.82 1.48
C ILE A 94 13.26 7.32 1.25
N LYS A 95 12.92 6.97 0.03
CA LYS A 95 12.85 5.57 -0.38
C LYS A 95 14.19 5.19 -0.98
N GLU A 96 14.83 4.23 -0.37
CA GLU A 96 16.00 3.60 -0.95
C GLU A 96 15.60 2.86 -2.24
N HIS A 97 16.49 2.90 -3.22
CA HIS A 97 16.35 2.20 -4.49
C HIS A 97 17.70 1.60 -4.85
N LEU A 98 17.69 0.55 -5.64
CA LEU A 98 18.91 -0.03 -6.18
C LEU A 98 19.48 0.90 -7.25
N SER A 99 20.79 1.13 -7.20
CA SER A 99 21.52 1.72 -8.32
C SER A 99 21.59 0.73 -9.49
N GLU A 100 21.98 1.21 -10.66
CA GLU A 100 22.16 0.38 -11.85
C GLU A 100 23.20 -0.72 -11.60
N ASP A 101 24.35 -0.37 -10.99
CA ASP A 101 25.39 -1.33 -10.64
C ASP A 101 24.93 -2.40 -9.64
N GLU A 102 24.08 -2.02 -8.69
CA GLU A 102 23.50 -2.98 -7.74
C GLU A 102 22.51 -3.91 -8.41
N LEU A 103 21.74 -3.39 -9.37
CA LEU A 103 20.81 -4.21 -10.15
C LEU A 103 21.54 -5.22 -11.04
N ILE A 104 22.64 -4.81 -11.69
CA ILE A 104 23.50 -5.68 -12.48
C ILE A 104 24.07 -6.80 -11.59
N ARG A 105 24.70 -6.44 -10.48
CA ARG A 105 25.23 -7.43 -9.52
C ARG A 105 24.17 -8.40 -9.03
N LEU A 106 22.96 -7.91 -8.78
CA LEU A 106 21.86 -8.77 -8.36
C LEU A 106 21.43 -9.72 -9.49
N ALA A 107 21.40 -9.26 -10.74
CA ALA A 107 21.08 -10.09 -11.90
C ALA A 107 22.11 -11.23 -12.10
N GLU A 108 23.38 -10.97 -11.80
CA GLU A 108 24.48 -11.95 -11.88
C GLU A 108 24.56 -12.89 -10.66
N THR A 109 23.91 -12.54 -9.55
CA THR A 109 23.94 -13.33 -8.32
C THR A 109 23.13 -14.62 -8.49
N PRO A 110 23.71 -15.80 -8.21
CA PRO A 110 22.98 -17.07 -8.25
C PRO A 110 21.76 -17.04 -7.32
N CYS A 111 20.63 -17.52 -7.80
CA CYS A 111 19.40 -17.63 -7.04
C CYS A 111 18.79 -19.01 -7.24
N GLU A 112 18.52 -19.73 -6.16
CA GLU A 112 17.92 -21.07 -6.23
C GLU A 112 16.51 -21.05 -6.85
N GLU A 113 15.77 -19.96 -6.59
CA GLU A 113 14.42 -19.76 -7.13
C GLU A 113 14.46 -18.83 -8.38
N ASP A 114 14.65 -19.40 -9.57
CA ASP A 114 14.72 -18.61 -10.81
C ASP A 114 13.48 -17.74 -11.04
N VAL A 115 12.28 -18.23 -10.70
CA VAL A 115 11.04 -17.45 -10.83
C VAL A 115 11.06 -16.20 -9.95
N LEU A 116 11.57 -16.29 -8.72
CA LEU A 116 11.71 -15.14 -7.83
C LEU A 116 12.63 -14.08 -8.42
N ARG A 117 13.81 -14.51 -8.92
CA ARG A 117 14.78 -13.63 -9.60
C ARG A 117 14.15 -12.92 -10.78
N ARG A 118 13.50 -13.68 -11.67
CA ARG A 118 12.85 -13.14 -12.88
C ARG A 118 11.74 -12.14 -12.55
N VAL A 119 10.86 -12.44 -11.60
CA VAL A 119 9.80 -11.54 -11.13
C VAL A 119 10.38 -10.24 -10.59
N PHE A 120 11.46 -10.33 -9.79
CA PHE A 120 12.10 -9.17 -9.21
C PHE A 120 12.72 -8.27 -10.27
N LEU A 121 13.56 -8.83 -11.13
CA LEU A 121 14.22 -8.09 -12.23
C LEU A 121 13.20 -7.49 -13.19
N PHE A 122 12.17 -8.26 -13.56
CA PHE A 122 11.08 -7.76 -14.39
C PHE A 122 10.37 -6.57 -13.75
N GLY A 123 10.13 -6.62 -12.44
CA GLY A 123 9.57 -5.51 -11.69
C GLY A 123 10.47 -4.27 -11.69
N CYS A 124 11.79 -4.44 -11.55
CA CYS A 124 12.77 -3.36 -11.62
C CYS A 124 12.80 -2.70 -13.01
N LEU A 125 12.81 -3.49 -14.09
CA LEU A 125 12.89 -2.99 -15.46
C LEU A 125 11.60 -2.33 -15.94
N THR A 126 10.43 -2.76 -15.43
CA THR A 126 9.13 -2.31 -15.94
C THR A 126 8.40 -1.35 -15.02
N GLY A 127 8.73 -1.31 -13.73
CA GLY A 127 7.98 -0.58 -12.72
C GLY A 127 6.56 -1.11 -12.46
N ILE A 128 6.19 -2.26 -13.03
CA ILE A 128 4.90 -2.90 -12.80
C ILE A 128 4.82 -3.39 -11.35
N ARG A 129 3.68 -3.20 -10.70
CA ARG A 129 3.52 -3.63 -9.31
C ARG A 129 3.57 -5.15 -9.19
N LYS A 130 4.19 -5.64 -8.11
CA LYS A 130 4.24 -7.08 -7.80
C LYS A 130 2.88 -7.76 -7.96
N SER A 131 1.79 -7.15 -7.46
CA SER A 131 0.44 -7.71 -7.54
C SER A 131 -0.06 -7.92 -8.98
N ASP A 132 0.45 -7.14 -9.91
CA ASP A 132 0.05 -7.18 -11.31
C ASP A 132 0.98 -8.14 -12.09
N ILE A 133 2.27 -8.20 -11.72
CA ILE A 133 3.24 -9.15 -12.29
C ILE A 133 2.84 -10.61 -12.02
N ILE A 134 2.45 -10.93 -10.79
CA ILE A 134 2.07 -12.30 -10.41
C ILE A 134 0.76 -12.79 -11.08
N GLN A 135 -0.01 -11.88 -11.65
CA GLN A 135 -1.22 -12.20 -12.40
C GLN A 135 -1.02 -12.09 -13.92
N LEU A 136 0.23 -11.83 -14.34
CA LEU A 136 0.54 -11.59 -15.76
C LEU A 136 0.39 -12.87 -16.58
N THR A 137 -0.26 -12.74 -17.73
CA THR A 137 -0.43 -13.79 -18.75
C THR A 137 0.12 -13.33 -20.09
N TRP A 138 0.44 -14.26 -20.97
CA TRP A 138 0.92 -13.95 -22.32
C TRP A 138 -0.10 -13.19 -23.17
N GLN A 139 -1.38 -13.29 -22.91
CA GLN A 139 -2.42 -12.52 -23.59
C GLN A 139 -2.27 -11.00 -23.38
N GLN A 140 -1.61 -10.60 -22.29
CA GLN A 140 -1.35 -9.21 -21.95
C GLN A 140 -0.06 -8.66 -22.57
N VAL A 141 0.76 -9.52 -23.17
CA VAL A 141 2.01 -9.17 -23.84
C VAL A 141 1.75 -9.09 -25.35
N GLN A 142 1.84 -7.90 -25.92
CA GLN A 142 1.39 -7.64 -27.28
C GLN A 142 2.43 -6.79 -28.04
N PRO A 143 2.56 -6.96 -29.37
CA PRO A 143 3.41 -6.11 -30.19
C PRO A 143 2.80 -4.72 -30.38
N TYR A 144 3.65 -3.70 -30.41
CA TYR A 144 3.29 -2.35 -30.80
C TYR A 144 3.61 -2.09 -32.28
N THR A 145 3.03 -1.03 -32.87
CA THR A 145 3.16 -0.70 -34.30
C THR A 145 4.59 -0.49 -34.78
N ASN A 146 5.56 -0.26 -33.88
CA ASN A 146 6.98 -0.08 -34.18
C ASN A 146 7.84 -1.33 -33.90
N GLY A 147 7.25 -2.50 -33.69
CA GLY A 147 7.94 -3.75 -33.36
C GLY A 147 8.37 -3.88 -31.89
N ARG A 148 8.12 -2.87 -31.05
CA ARG A 148 8.33 -2.98 -29.60
C ARG A 148 7.20 -3.79 -28.98
N MET A 149 7.51 -4.48 -27.86
CA MET A 149 6.50 -5.17 -27.07
C MET A 149 5.98 -4.28 -25.96
N TYR A 150 4.74 -4.47 -25.57
CA TYR A 150 4.16 -3.82 -24.40
C TYR A 150 3.34 -4.81 -23.57
N VAL A 151 3.23 -4.50 -22.30
CA VAL A 151 2.39 -5.24 -21.34
C VAL A 151 1.20 -4.40 -20.99
N THR A 152 0.01 -4.94 -21.19
CA THR A 152 -1.24 -4.31 -20.78
C THR A 152 -1.63 -4.81 -19.40
N THR A 153 -1.63 -3.92 -18.42
CA THR A 153 -2.08 -4.23 -17.05
C THR A 153 -3.29 -3.40 -16.67
N ARG A 154 -4.18 -4.00 -15.88
CA ARG A 154 -5.28 -3.29 -15.25
C ARG A 154 -4.96 -3.05 -13.79
N MET A 155 -4.71 -1.79 -13.42
CA MET A 155 -4.40 -1.44 -12.04
C MET A 155 -5.55 -1.80 -11.11
N GLN A 156 -5.32 -2.67 -10.14
CA GLN A 156 -6.34 -3.09 -9.17
C GLN A 156 -6.92 -1.92 -8.37
N LYS A 157 -6.13 -0.88 -8.10
CA LYS A 157 -6.55 0.26 -7.27
C LYS A 157 -7.45 1.27 -8.00
N THR A 158 -7.14 1.56 -9.26
CA THR A 158 -7.80 2.62 -10.04
C THR A 158 -8.63 2.09 -11.19
N GLN A 159 -8.53 0.79 -11.48
CA GLN A 159 -9.16 0.11 -12.63
C GLN A 159 -8.71 0.68 -14.00
N GLN A 160 -7.68 1.53 -14.01
CA GLN A 160 -7.10 2.06 -15.24
C GLN A 160 -6.31 0.98 -15.98
N ILE A 161 -6.47 0.95 -17.29
CA ILE A 161 -5.64 0.14 -18.19
C ILE A 161 -4.38 0.94 -18.49
N ILE A 162 -3.22 0.32 -18.30
CA ILE A 162 -1.91 0.88 -18.60
C ILE A 162 -1.22 -0.01 -19.62
N HIS A 163 -0.67 0.63 -20.65
CA HIS A 163 0.17 -0.02 -21.65
C HIS A 163 1.63 0.35 -21.34
N ASN A 164 2.38 -0.59 -20.75
CA ASN A 164 3.77 -0.39 -20.40
C ASN A 164 4.64 -0.95 -21.52
N PRO A 165 5.41 -0.14 -22.25
CA PRO A 165 6.41 -0.67 -23.17
C PRO A 165 7.48 -1.42 -22.35
N ILE A 166 7.94 -2.55 -22.86
CA ILE A 166 8.98 -3.37 -22.24
C ILE A 166 10.20 -3.44 -23.14
N SER A 167 11.38 -3.46 -22.51
CA SER A 167 12.64 -3.65 -23.20
C SER A 167 12.83 -5.12 -23.62
N GLN A 168 13.84 -5.39 -24.44
CA GLN A 168 14.17 -6.76 -24.86
C GLN A 168 14.59 -7.61 -23.65
N GLU A 169 15.36 -7.04 -22.75
CA GLU A 169 15.80 -7.72 -21.52
C GLU A 169 14.59 -8.07 -20.62
N ALA A 170 13.62 -7.17 -20.51
CA ALA A 170 12.39 -7.46 -19.77
C ALA A 170 11.54 -8.54 -20.46
N LEU A 171 11.52 -8.59 -21.79
CA LEU A 171 10.83 -9.63 -22.55
C LEU A 171 11.45 -11.00 -22.31
N GLU A 172 12.78 -11.10 -22.30
CA GLU A 172 13.52 -12.35 -22.02
C GLU A 172 13.22 -12.91 -20.64
N LEU A 173 13.01 -12.05 -19.64
CA LEU A 173 12.62 -12.47 -18.30
C LEU A 173 11.24 -13.13 -18.22
N LEU A 174 10.37 -12.93 -19.22
CA LEU A 174 9.08 -13.63 -19.27
C LEU A 174 9.25 -15.12 -19.58
N GLY A 175 10.35 -15.51 -20.26
CA GLY A 175 10.64 -16.88 -20.64
C GLY A 175 9.82 -17.36 -21.83
N GLU A 176 9.64 -18.67 -21.93
CA GLU A 176 8.89 -19.28 -23.03
C GLU A 176 7.38 -19.00 -22.94
N HIS A 177 6.75 -18.89 -24.10
CA HIS A 177 5.31 -18.70 -24.18
C HIS A 177 4.57 -19.92 -23.56
N CYS A 178 3.67 -19.64 -22.64
CA CYS A 178 2.90 -20.68 -21.94
C CYS A 178 1.42 -20.28 -21.77
N GLU A 179 0.58 -21.25 -21.53
CA GLU A 179 -0.80 -21.01 -21.12
C GLU A 179 -0.88 -20.63 -19.62
N GLY A 180 -1.78 -19.69 -19.31
CA GLY A 180 -2.01 -19.21 -17.95
C GLY A 180 -0.98 -18.18 -17.49
N LEU A 181 -0.61 -18.23 -16.22
CA LEU A 181 0.31 -17.28 -15.60
C LEU A 181 1.74 -17.47 -16.13
N ILE A 182 2.43 -16.36 -16.41
CA ILE A 182 3.83 -16.37 -16.86
C ILE A 182 4.75 -16.80 -15.71
N PHE A 183 4.57 -16.22 -14.52
CA PHE A 183 5.37 -16.48 -13.33
C PHE A 183 4.65 -17.49 -12.42
N LYS A 184 4.66 -18.78 -12.82
CA LYS A 184 4.04 -19.85 -12.04
C LYS A 184 4.89 -20.20 -10.82
N GLY A 185 4.24 -20.44 -9.68
CA GLY A 185 4.92 -20.89 -8.45
C GLY A 185 5.51 -19.78 -7.59
N PHE A 186 5.22 -18.52 -7.91
CA PHE A 186 5.66 -17.37 -7.13
C PHE A 186 4.60 -16.93 -6.10
#